data_d716ed4fd57083d0290e77f32897afaa
#
_entry.id   d716ed4fd57083d0290e77f32897afaa
#
_cell.length_a   1.000
_cell.length_b   1.000
_cell.length_c   1.000
_cell.angle_alpha   90.00
_cell.angle_beta   90.00
_cell.angle_gamma   90.00
#
_symmetry.space_group_name_H-M   'P 1'
#
loop_
_entity.id
_entity.type
_entity.pdbx_description
1 polymer ?
#
loop_
_entity_poly.entity_id
_entity_poly.type
_entity_poly.pdbx_seq_one_letter_code
_entity_poly.pdbx_strand_id
1 'polypeptide(L)'
;MRSILRSLPAAFRRRGLRIAATLVLRAVLNLAGLAALLPVLTLVLDPAGFEGDGPLATVYVWSGVASPRTFALAVCGAVVGFIVLKCGVNFLLARAERRYIYDLYRTLSRRLYIAYHDRGLAFINNSNSSVLARNVNVVCLAFAAGVLRPAAAMIAEAMLFVLLFASLALYTPLAALLSVVIFLPAVWLYYALVRNLSLIHI
;
A
#
# COMPACT_ATOMS: atom_id res chain seq x y z
N MET A 1 2.54 16.78 -14.35
CA MET A 1 1.65 15.72 -13.82
C MET A 1 0.15 16.05 -13.96
N ARG A 2 -0.33 17.25 -13.60
CA ARG A 2 -1.77 17.63 -13.76
C ARG A 2 -2.27 17.63 -15.21
N SER A 3 -1.47 17.94 -16.20
CA SER A 3 -1.86 17.94 -17.62
C SER A 3 -2.08 16.53 -18.19
N ILE A 4 -1.27 15.56 -17.78
CA ILE A 4 -1.39 14.15 -18.22
C ILE A 4 -2.65 13.50 -17.65
N LEU A 5 -3.02 13.85 -16.40
CA LEU A 5 -4.24 13.34 -15.76
C LEU A 5 -5.53 13.93 -16.39
N ARG A 6 -5.46 15.14 -16.93
CA ARG A 6 -6.60 15.77 -17.63
C ARG A 6 -6.88 15.19 -19.02
N SER A 7 -5.88 14.63 -19.67
CA SER A 7 -6.00 14.02 -21.01
C SER A 7 -6.46 12.55 -20.96
N LEU A 8 -6.58 11.94 -19.78
CA LEU A 8 -7.07 10.58 -19.62
C LEU A 8 -8.60 10.52 -19.81
N PRO A 9 -9.13 9.53 -20.56
CA PRO A 9 -10.58 9.34 -20.75
C PRO A 9 -11.30 9.19 -19.39
N ALA A 10 -12.56 9.61 -19.33
CA ALA A 10 -13.40 9.54 -18.12
C ALA A 10 -13.48 8.10 -17.52
N ALA A 11 -13.38 7.08 -18.38
CA ALA A 11 -13.32 5.69 -17.95
C ALA A 11 -12.06 5.36 -17.10
N PHE A 12 -10.92 6.00 -17.41
CA PHE A 12 -9.69 5.83 -16.61
C PHE A 12 -9.75 6.56 -15.28
N ARG A 13 -10.45 7.70 -15.23
CA ARG A 13 -10.65 8.46 -13.99
C ARG A 13 -11.53 7.68 -12.99
N ARG A 14 -12.59 7.01 -13.46
CA ARG A 14 -13.44 6.14 -12.63
C ARG A 14 -12.68 4.90 -12.16
N ARG A 15 -11.83 4.30 -13.00
CA ARG A 15 -10.97 3.17 -12.63
C ARG A 15 -9.87 3.60 -11.65
N GLY A 16 -9.30 4.80 -11.82
CA GLY A 16 -8.34 5.38 -10.87
C GLY A 16 -8.95 5.58 -9.48
N LEU A 17 -10.22 6.03 -9.40
CA LEU A 17 -10.93 6.16 -8.12
C LEU A 17 -11.13 4.80 -7.44
N ARG A 18 -11.46 3.74 -8.20
CA ARG A 18 -11.54 2.38 -7.64
C ARG A 18 -10.19 1.92 -7.09
N ILE A 19 -9.09 2.23 -7.79
CA ILE A 19 -7.75 1.90 -7.29
C ILE A 19 -7.42 2.71 -6.02
N ALA A 20 -7.76 3.98 -5.96
CA ALA A 20 -7.63 4.75 -4.73
C ALA A 20 -8.41 4.09 -3.58
N ALA A 21 -9.64 3.66 -3.81
CA ALA A 21 -10.45 2.94 -2.83
C ALA A 21 -9.79 1.60 -2.40
N THR A 22 -9.18 0.84 -3.33
CA THR A 22 -8.44 -0.40 -2.97
C THR A 22 -7.20 -0.11 -2.14
N LEU A 23 -6.50 1.00 -2.40
CA LEU A 23 -5.34 1.42 -1.59
C LEU A 23 -5.76 1.81 -0.17
N VAL A 24 -6.86 2.56 -0.02
CA VAL A 24 -7.44 2.88 1.30
C VAL A 24 -7.84 1.61 2.05
N LEU A 25 -8.58 0.72 1.39
CA LEU A 25 -9.00 -0.54 2.00
C LEU A 25 -7.81 -1.38 2.44
N ARG A 26 -6.74 -1.43 1.64
CA ARG A 26 -5.50 -2.12 1.97
C ARG A 26 -4.83 -1.51 3.20
N ALA A 27 -4.77 -0.17 3.30
CA ALA A 27 -4.20 0.51 4.46
C ALA A 27 -4.99 0.19 5.75
N VAL A 28 -6.33 0.25 5.68
CA VAL A 28 -7.22 -0.11 6.81
C VAL A 28 -7.04 -1.57 7.22
N LEU A 29 -7.00 -2.49 6.26
CA LEU A 29 -6.77 -3.92 6.53
C LEU A 29 -5.39 -4.17 7.16
N ASN A 30 -4.37 -3.42 6.75
CA ASN A 30 -3.05 -3.53 7.34
C ASN A 30 -3.03 -3.02 8.78
N LEU A 31 -3.69 -1.91 9.06
CA LEU A 31 -3.87 -1.38 10.42
C LEU A 31 -4.66 -2.38 11.29
N ALA A 32 -5.79 -2.89 10.79
CA ALA A 32 -6.59 -3.89 11.50
C ALA A 32 -5.80 -5.18 11.81
N GLY A 33 -4.94 -5.61 10.88
CA GLY A 33 -4.06 -6.76 11.11
C GLY A 33 -3.00 -6.52 12.17
N LEU A 34 -2.51 -5.29 12.31
CA LEU A 34 -1.60 -4.92 13.40
C LEU A 34 -2.36 -4.86 14.72
N ALA A 35 -3.54 -4.25 14.74
CA ALA A 35 -4.40 -4.18 15.92
C ALA A 35 -4.84 -5.58 16.40
N ALA A 36 -5.05 -6.53 15.50
CA ALA A 36 -5.40 -7.91 15.85
C ALA A 36 -4.32 -8.66 16.64
N LEU A 37 -3.07 -8.17 16.63
CA LEU A 37 -2.00 -8.74 17.44
C LEU A 37 -2.09 -8.30 18.93
N LEU A 38 -2.76 -7.19 19.23
CA LEU A 38 -2.87 -6.67 20.59
C LEU A 38 -3.49 -7.68 21.56
N PRO A 39 -4.61 -8.37 21.25
CA PRO A 39 -5.19 -9.37 22.15
C PRO A 39 -4.23 -10.53 22.45
N VAL A 40 -3.43 -10.95 21.46
CA VAL A 40 -2.44 -12.02 21.69
C VAL A 40 -1.28 -11.52 22.54
N LEU A 41 -0.84 -10.28 22.33
CA LEU A 41 0.24 -9.67 23.08
C LEU A 41 -0.14 -9.48 24.56
N THR A 42 -1.35 -8.97 24.82
CA THR A 42 -1.86 -8.83 26.19
C THR A 42 -1.99 -10.18 26.88
N LEU A 43 -2.43 -11.20 26.18
CA LEU A 43 -2.57 -12.56 26.67
C LEU A 43 -1.22 -13.21 27.04
N VAL A 44 -0.16 -12.88 26.32
CA VAL A 44 1.19 -13.38 26.59
C VAL A 44 1.85 -12.61 27.75
N LEU A 45 1.64 -11.30 27.83
CA LEU A 45 2.26 -10.44 28.84
C LEU A 45 1.59 -10.55 30.21
N ASP A 46 0.27 -10.74 30.24
CA ASP A 46 -0.53 -10.87 31.45
C ASP A 46 -1.52 -12.04 31.36
N PRO A 47 -1.04 -13.27 31.65
CA PRO A 47 -1.90 -14.46 31.63
C PRO A 47 -3.02 -14.44 32.69
N ALA A 48 -2.90 -13.60 33.72
CA ALA A 48 -3.92 -13.44 34.76
C ALA A 48 -4.95 -12.33 34.45
N GLY A 49 -4.74 -11.55 33.41
CA GLY A 49 -5.60 -10.44 33.01
C GLY A 49 -7.02 -10.83 32.60
N PHE A 50 -7.37 -12.14 32.58
CA PHE A 50 -8.74 -12.62 32.41
C PHE A 50 -9.64 -12.41 33.64
N GLU A 51 -9.04 -12.21 34.83
CA GLU A 51 -9.76 -12.03 36.11
C GLU A 51 -9.98 -10.54 36.45
N GLY A 52 -9.50 -9.61 35.60
CA GLY A 52 -9.61 -8.17 35.75
C GLY A 52 -10.76 -7.53 34.97
N ASP A 53 -10.94 -6.21 35.14
CA ASP A 53 -11.95 -5.39 34.41
C ASP A 53 -11.53 -4.99 32.98
N GLY A 54 -10.71 -5.80 32.31
CA GLY A 54 -10.19 -5.51 30.98
C GLY A 54 -11.16 -5.91 29.84
N PRO A 55 -10.97 -5.35 28.63
CA PRO A 55 -11.80 -5.70 27.47
C PRO A 55 -11.71 -7.18 27.10
N LEU A 56 -10.60 -7.86 27.39
CA LEU A 56 -10.44 -9.31 27.19
C LEU A 56 -11.24 -10.13 28.22
N ALA A 57 -11.32 -9.67 29.46
CA ALA A 57 -12.13 -10.31 30.50
C ALA A 57 -13.62 -10.26 30.11
N THR A 58 -14.11 -9.14 29.59
CA THR A 58 -15.48 -9.01 29.09
C THR A 58 -15.78 -10.00 27.98
N VAL A 59 -14.86 -10.15 27.01
CA VAL A 59 -14.99 -11.11 25.90
C VAL A 59 -14.91 -12.55 26.41
N TYR A 60 -14.08 -12.83 27.41
CA TYR A 60 -13.97 -14.15 28.02
C TYR A 60 -15.27 -14.56 28.72
N VAL A 61 -15.86 -13.69 29.54
CA VAL A 61 -17.14 -13.92 30.20
C VAL A 61 -18.25 -14.12 29.17
N TRP A 62 -18.28 -13.32 28.12
CA TRP A 62 -19.30 -13.43 27.06
C TRP A 62 -19.15 -14.70 26.22
N SER A 63 -17.94 -15.22 26.05
CA SER A 63 -17.65 -16.44 25.27
C SER A 63 -18.15 -17.73 25.96
N GLY A 64 -18.38 -17.73 27.29
CA GLY A 64 -18.83 -18.89 28.05
C GLY A 64 -17.84 -20.06 28.10
N VAL A 65 -16.56 -19.83 27.73
CA VAL A 65 -15.54 -20.88 27.74
C VAL A 65 -15.08 -21.19 29.15
N ALA A 66 -15.20 -22.45 29.55
CA ALA A 66 -14.94 -22.89 30.93
C ALA A 66 -13.47 -22.84 31.37
N SER A 67 -12.51 -22.72 30.42
CA SER A 67 -11.07 -22.76 30.73
C SER A 67 -10.33 -21.58 30.09
N PRO A 68 -9.56 -20.81 30.87
CA PRO A 68 -8.71 -19.72 30.36
C PRO A 68 -7.77 -20.18 29.24
N ARG A 69 -7.24 -21.40 29.35
CA ARG A 69 -6.33 -21.98 28.36
C ARG A 69 -7.01 -22.24 27.02
N THR A 70 -8.24 -22.73 27.04
CA THR A 70 -9.03 -22.98 25.81
C THR A 70 -9.41 -21.67 25.14
N PHE A 71 -9.75 -20.65 25.93
CA PHE A 71 -10.03 -19.32 25.42
C PHE A 71 -8.77 -18.68 24.76
N ALA A 72 -7.61 -18.80 25.40
CA ALA A 72 -6.35 -18.33 24.84
C ALA A 72 -6.04 -18.95 23.48
N LEU A 73 -6.21 -20.27 23.35
CA LEU A 73 -6.04 -20.98 22.09
C LEU A 73 -7.06 -20.53 21.04
N ALA A 74 -8.31 -20.30 21.43
CA ALA A 74 -9.35 -19.81 20.54
C ALA A 74 -9.04 -18.40 20.03
N VAL A 75 -8.58 -17.49 20.87
CA VAL A 75 -8.14 -16.13 20.50
C VAL A 75 -6.95 -16.17 19.53
N CYS A 76 -5.94 -16.99 19.85
CA CYS A 76 -4.79 -17.18 18.95
C CYS A 76 -5.24 -17.75 17.59
N GLY A 77 -6.10 -18.73 17.58
CA GLY A 77 -6.66 -19.32 16.37
C GLY A 77 -7.47 -18.32 15.55
N ALA A 78 -8.30 -17.51 16.21
CA ALA A 78 -9.07 -16.43 15.56
C ALA A 78 -8.17 -15.37 14.93
N VAL A 79 -7.10 -14.94 15.62
CA VAL A 79 -6.13 -13.96 15.10
C VAL A 79 -5.37 -14.54 13.91
N VAL A 80 -4.92 -15.79 13.98
CA VAL A 80 -4.27 -16.46 12.84
C VAL A 80 -5.22 -16.56 11.66
N GLY A 81 -6.46 -16.97 11.87
CA GLY A 81 -7.50 -17.03 10.83
C GLY A 81 -7.77 -15.66 10.20
N PHE A 82 -7.85 -14.61 11.01
CA PHE A 82 -7.99 -13.24 10.53
C PHE A 82 -6.78 -12.78 9.70
N ILE A 83 -5.56 -13.09 10.12
CA ILE A 83 -4.34 -12.76 9.37
C ILE A 83 -4.32 -13.48 8.01
N VAL A 84 -4.68 -14.76 7.97
CA VAL A 84 -4.77 -15.54 6.72
C VAL A 84 -5.82 -14.93 5.78
N LEU A 85 -7.00 -14.61 6.29
CA LEU A 85 -8.05 -13.95 5.51
C LEU A 85 -7.57 -12.59 4.97
N LYS A 86 -6.96 -11.77 5.83
CA LYS A 86 -6.36 -10.49 5.46
C LYS A 86 -5.32 -10.66 4.34
N CYS A 87 -4.42 -11.64 4.44
CA CYS A 87 -3.42 -11.92 3.40
C CYS A 87 -4.08 -12.29 2.07
N GLY A 88 -5.14 -13.09 2.09
CA GLY A 88 -5.93 -13.44 0.90
C GLY A 88 -6.56 -12.19 0.26
N VAL A 89 -7.20 -11.35 1.04
CA VAL A 89 -7.80 -10.09 0.55
C VAL A 89 -6.72 -9.17 -0.01
N ASN A 90 -5.61 -8.97 0.69
CA ASN A 90 -4.49 -8.15 0.22
C ASN A 90 -3.90 -8.67 -1.11
N PHE A 91 -3.83 -9.98 -1.28
CA PHE A 91 -3.39 -10.59 -2.54
C PHE A 91 -4.35 -10.26 -3.70
N LEU A 92 -5.67 -10.34 -3.47
CA LEU A 92 -6.69 -9.99 -4.47
C LEU A 92 -6.63 -8.49 -4.83
N LEU A 93 -6.48 -7.62 -3.85
CA LEU A 93 -6.33 -6.17 -4.06
C LEU A 93 -5.06 -5.85 -4.84
N ALA A 94 -3.93 -6.46 -4.51
CA ALA A 94 -2.67 -6.30 -5.23
C ALA A 94 -2.74 -6.85 -6.67
N ARG A 95 -3.54 -7.89 -6.91
CA ARG A 95 -3.81 -8.40 -8.26
C ARG A 95 -4.63 -7.40 -9.08
N ALA A 96 -5.66 -6.78 -8.48
CA ALA A 96 -6.47 -5.75 -9.12
C ALA A 96 -5.64 -4.52 -9.49
N GLU A 97 -4.77 -4.07 -8.59
CA GLU A 97 -3.83 -2.97 -8.82
C GLU A 97 -2.89 -3.26 -9.99
N ARG A 98 -2.27 -4.44 -10.01
CA ARG A 98 -1.38 -4.86 -11.11
C ARG A 98 -2.12 -4.88 -12.45
N ARG A 99 -3.33 -5.43 -12.50
CA ARG A 99 -4.14 -5.43 -13.73
C ARG A 99 -4.39 -4.01 -14.25
N TYR A 100 -4.71 -3.07 -13.37
CA TYR A 100 -4.92 -1.69 -13.75
C TYR A 100 -3.67 -1.03 -14.35
N ILE A 101 -2.51 -1.27 -13.76
CA ILE A 101 -1.23 -0.74 -14.26
C ILE A 101 -0.92 -1.29 -15.65
N TYR A 102 -1.17 -2.59 -15.87
CA TYR A 102 -1.01 -3.20 -17.19
C TYR A 102 -2.04 -2.69 -18.22
N ASP A 103 -3.28 -2.47 -17.83
CA ASP A 103 -4.30 -1.87 -18.70
C ASP A 103 -3.91 -0.43 -19.11
N LEU A 104 -3.32 0.31 -18.19
CA LEU A 104 -2.82 1.65 -18.46
C LEU A 104 -1.62 1.61 -19.43
N TYR A 105 -0.68 0.68 -19.19
CA TYR A 105 0.42 0.42 -20.13
C TYR A 105 -0.11 0.14 -21.54
N ARG A 106 -1.03 -0.81 -21.71
CA ARG A 106 -1.64 -1.14 -23.01
C ARG A 106 -2.27 0.08 -23.68
N THR A 107 -2.96 0.91 -22.91
CA THR A 107 -3.60 2.11 -23.43
C THR A 107 -2.58 3.16 -23.89
N LEU A 108 -1.52 3.36 -23.11
CA LEU A 108 -0.42 4.26 -23.48
C LEU A 108 0.31 3.79 -24.72
N SER A 109 0.69 2.52 -24.77
CA SER A 109 1.35 1.91 -25.94
C SER A 109 0.50 2.03 -27.21
N ARG A 110 -0.80 1.70 -27.11
CA ARG A 110 -1.72 1.82 -28.25
C ARG A 110 -1.86 3.26 -28.72
N ARG A 111 -1.99 4.23 -27.80
CA ARG A 111 -2.09 5.65 -28.17
C ARG A 111 -0.83 6.16 -28.83
N LEU A 112 0.32 5.78 -28.32
CA LEU A 112 1.60 6.17 -28.89
C LEU A 112 1.79 5.56 -30.29
N TYR A 113 1.41 4.29 -30.46
CA TYR A 113 1.44 3.63 -31.76
C TYR A 113 0.53 4.34 -32.77
N ILE A 114 -0.73 4.64 -32.42
CA ILE A 114 -1.67 5.37 -33.27
C ILE A 114 -1.10 6.76 -33.60
N ALA A 115 -0.56 7.48 -32.62
CA ALA A 115 0.02 8.80 -32.84
C ALA A 115 1.23 8.77 -33.81
N TYR A 116 2.00 7.70 -33.83
CA TYR A 116 3.05 7.51 -34.83
C TYR A 116 2.50 7.20 -36.20
N HIS A 117 1.45 6.39 -36.28
CA HIS A 117 0.79 6.05 -37.56
C HIS A 117 0.11 7.28 -38.21
N ASP A 118 -0.54 8.10 -37.39
CA ASP A 118 -1.23 9.32 -37.85
C ASP A 118 -0.26 10.39 -38.40
N ARG A 119 1.04 10.31 -38.07
CA ARG A 119 2.08 11.18 -38.66
C ARG A 119 2.48 10.81 -40.08
N GLY A 120 1.99 9.67 -40.59
CA GLY A 120 2.17 9.23 -41.95
C GLY A 120 3.50 8.50 -42.21
N LEU A 121 3.57 7.90 -43.40
CA LEU A 121 4.71 7.09 -43.84
C LEU A 121 6.02 7.87 -43.92
N ALA A 122 5.97 9.14 -44.31
CA ALA A 122 7.17 9.98 -44.37
C ALA A 122 7.86 10.12 -43.01
N PHE A 123 7.07 10.26 -41.91
CA PHE A 123 7.62 10.28 -40.55
C PHE A 123 8.24 8.94 -40.18
N ILE A 124 7.58 7.83 -40.49
CA ILE A 124 8.04 6.49 -40.16
C ILE A 124 9.33 6.16 -40.92
N ASN A 125 9.41 6.48 -42.20
CA ASN A 125 10.58 6.22 -43.04
C ASN A 125 11.80 7.08 -42.66
N ASN A 126 11.57 8.32 -42.21
CA ASN A 126 12.64 9.20 -41.75
C ASN A 126 13.04 8.99 -40.28
N SER A 127 12.31 8.15 -39.55
CA SER A 127 12.58 7.83 -38.14
C SER A 127 13.20 6.44 -38.01
N ASN A 128 14.05 6.25 -37.02
CA ASN A 128 14.59 4.93 -36.72
C ASN A 128 13.46 4.04 -36.14
N SER A 129 13.05 3.02 -36.91
CA SER A 129 11.96 2.10 -36.55
C SER A 129 12.22 1.36 -35.23
N SER A 130 13.48 1.06 -34.88
CA SER A 130 13.84 0.41 -33.63
C SER A 130 13.59 1.33 -32.44
N VAL A 131 13.80 2.65 -32.56
CA VAL A 131 13.50 3.65 -31.54
C VAL A 131 11.99 3.79 -31.35
N LEU A 132 11.22 3.83 -32.42
CA LEU A 132 9.75 3.88 -32.34
C LEU A 132 9.20 2.64 -31.66
N ALA A 133 9.66 1.45 -32.03
CA ALA A 133 9.26 0.19 -31.42
C ALA A 133 9.64 0.14 -29.91
N ARG A 134 10.85 0.57 -29.57
CA ARG A 134 11.31 0.68 -28.19
C ARG A 134 10.43 1.62 -27.37
N ASN A 135 10.06 2.77 -27.91
CA ASN A 135 9.22 3.73 -27.20
C ASN A 135 7.83 3.17 -26.91
N VAL A 136 7.21 2.49 -27.87
CA VAL A 136 5.89 1.87 -27.70
C VAL A 136 5.92 0.73 -26.69
N ASN A 137 6.92 -0.15 -26.74
CA ASN A 137 6.95 -1.36 -25.94
C ASN A 137 7.71 -1.18 -24.62
N VAL A 138 8.95 -0.70 -24.68
CA VAL A 138 9.86 -0.67 -23.53
C VAL A 138 9.64 0.57 -22.67
N VAL A 139 9.59 1.76 -23.28
CA VAL A 139 9.47 3.02 -22.51
C VAL A 139 8.11 3.12 -21.83
N CYS A 140 7.02 2.75 -22.51
CA CYS A 140 5.69 2.72 -21.92
C CYS A 140 5.59 1.71 -20.77
N LEU A 141 6.22 0.53 -20.90
CA LEU A 141 6.28 -0.46 -19.82
C LEU A 141 7.14 0.02 -18.65
N ALA A 142 8.31 0.59 -18.94
CA ALA A 142 9.21 1.14 -17.94
C ALA A 142 8.54 2.28 -17.14
N PHE A 143 7.77 3.14 -17.79
CA PHE A 143 6.98 4.17 -17.14
C PHE A 143 5.90 3.57 -16.23
N ALA A 144 5.14 2.58 -16.72
CA ALA A 144 4.10 1.94 -15.92
C ALA A 144 4.67 1.19 -14.71
N ALA A 145 5.75 0.42 -14.89
CA ALA A 145 6.36 -0.38 -13.85
C ALA A 145 7.28 0.42 -12.92
N GLY A 146 8.02 1.40 -13.45
CA GLY A 146 9.02 2.17 -12.72
C GLY A 146 8.50 3.47 -12.09
N VAL A 147 7.39 4.02 -12.58
CA VAL A 147 6.84 5.28 -12.06
C VAL A 147 5.46 5.07 -11.43
N LEU A 148 4.51 4.50 -12.17
CA LEU A 148 3.14 4.40 -11.70
C LEU A 148 2.97 3.40 -10.55
N ARG A 149 3.60 2.24 -10.66
CA ARG A 149 3.53 1.21 -9.62
C ARG A 149 4.18 1.66 -8.30
N PRO A 150 5.42 2.19 -8.28
CA PRO A 150 5.99 2.72 -7.04
C PRO A 150 5.19 3.89 -6.48
N ALA A 151 4.67 4.79 -7.33
CA ALA A 151 3.83 5.89 -6.87
C ALA A 151 2.55 5.41 -6.17
N ALA A 152 1.87 4.39 -6.70
CA ALA A 152 0.71 3.78 -6.04
C ALA A 152 1.09 3.13 -4.71
N ALA A 153 2.22 2.43 -4.64
CA ALA A 153 2.74 1.85 -3.41
C ALA A 153 3.06 2.93 -2.37
N MET A 154 3.74 4.00 -2.75
CA MET A 154 4.04 5.13 -1.85
C MET A 154 2.77 5.78 -1.27
N ILE A 155 1.72 5.93 -2.08
CA ILE A 155 0.43 6.45 -1.60
C ILE A 155 -0.18 5.50 -0.56
N ALA A 156 -0.16 4.18 -0.82
CA ALA A 156 -0.71 3.19 0.11
C ALA A 156 0.05 3.18 1.45
N GLU A 157 1.38 3.21 1.41
CA GLU A 157 2.22 3.24 2.62
C GLU A 157 2.08 4.57 3.38
N ALA A 158 1.99 5.70 2.68
CA ALA A 158 1.74 7.00 3.30
C ALA A 158 0.37 7.03 4.02
N MET A 159 -0.67 6.45 3.41
CA MET A 159 -1.99 6.33 4.06
C MET A 159 -1.94 5.45 5.29
N LEU A 160 -1.26 4.30 5.22
CA LEU A 160 -1.06 3.42 6.37
C LEU A 160 -0.33 4.17 7.50
N PHE A 161 0.75 4.90 7.15
CA PHE A 161 1.50 5.69 8.12
C PHE A 161 0.63 6.74 8.81
N VAL A 162 -0.18 7.48 8.05
CA VAL A 162 -1.11 8.48 8.61
C VAL A 162 -2.13 7.83 9.54
N LEU A 163 -2.72 6.70 9.16
CA LEU A 163 -3.69 5.99 9.99
C LEU A 163 -3.06 5.45 11.28
N LEU A 164 -1.85 4.88 11.18
CA LEU A 164 -1.09 4.39 12.33
C LEU A 164 -0.75 5.52 13.29
N PHE A 165 -0.25 6.62 12.76
CA PHE A 165 0.12 7.78 13.55
C PHE A 165 -1.10 8.44 14.20
N ALA A 166 -2.22 8.55 13.48
CA ALA A 166 -3.47 9.06 14.02
C ALA A 166 -4.01 8.16 15.16
N SER A 167 -3.96 6.84 15.00
CA SER A 167 -4.37 5.92 16.06
C SER A 167 -3.48 6.04 17.30
N LEU A 168 -2.17 6.14 17.11
CA LEU A 168 -1.21 6.30 18.20
C LEU A 168 -1.42 7.64 18.93
N ALA A 169 -1.66 8.72 18.21
CA ALA A 169 -1.91 10.05 18.79
C ALA A 169 -3.19 10.11 19.61
N LEU A 170 -4.22 9.35 19.21
CA LEU A 170 -5.48 9.27 19.95
C LEU A 170 -5.38 8.43 21.22
N TYR A 171 -4.61 7.34 21.20
CA TYR A 171 -4.50 6.44 22.34
C TYR A 171 -3.39 6.84 23.33
N THR A 172 -2.22 7.24 22.82
CA THR A 172 -1.02 7.55 23.62
C THR A 172 -0.26 8.74 22.99
N PRO A 173 -0.69 9.99 23.28
CA PRO A 173 -0.09 11.18 22.64
C PRO A 173 1.41 11.31 22.95
N LEU A 174 1.88 10.85 24.11
CA LEU A 174 3.29 10.85 24.46
C LEU A 174 4.11 9.92 23.55
N ALA A 175 3.59 8.70 23.28
CA ALA A 175 4.25 7.76 22.37
C ALA A 175 4.26 8.26 20.91
N ALA A 176 3.19 8.97 20.50
CA ALA A 176 3.17 9.63 19.20
C ALA A 176 4.25 10.71 19.09
N LEU A 177 4.39 11.54 20.12
CA LEU A 177 5.42 12.60 20.15
C LEU A 177 6.84 12.01 20.15
N LEU A 178 7.11 10.98 20.95
CA LEU A 178 8.39 10.27 20.94
C LEU A 178 8.69 9.64 19.58
N SER A 179 7.67 9.06 18.91
CA SER A 179 7.85 8.51 17.56
C SER A 179 8.30 9.59 16.57
N VAL A 180 7.70 10.77 16.59
CA VAL A 180 8.10 11.89 15.73
C VAL A 180 9.54 12.29 16.00
N VAL A 181 9.92 12.44 17.27
CA VAL A 181 11.29 12.83 17.67
C VAL A 181 12.33 11.83 17.20
N ILE A 182 12.00 10.54 17.14
CA ILE A 182 12.92 9.50 16.67
C ILE A 182 12.94 9.41 15.13
N PHE A 183 11.76 9.42 14.49
CA PHE A 183 11.67 9.19 13.03
C PHE A 183 12.10 10.41 12.20
N LEU A 184 11.83 11.64 12.65
CA LEU A 184 12.21 12.85 11.91
C LEU A 184 13.73 12.97 11.68
N PRO A 185 14.59 12.82 12.70
CA PRO A 185 16.04 12.83 12.52
C PRO A 185 16.53 11.66 11.65
N ALA A 186 15.94 10.47 11.79
CA ALA A 186 16.29 9.30 10.98
C ALA A 186 16.00 9.53 9.49
N VAL A 187 14.83 10.07 9.15
CA VAL A 187 14.47 10.43 7.77
C VAL A 187 15.37 11.54 7.24
N TRP A 188 15.65 12.56 8.04
CA TRP A 188 16.55 13.64 7.65
C TRP A 188 17.97 13.13 7.39
N LEU A 189 18.50 12.29 8.28
CA LEU A 189 19.83 11.69 8.12
C LEU A 189 19.89 10.81 6.86
N TYR A 190 18.86 9.97 6.63
CA TYR A 190 18.75 9.16 5.41
C TYR A 190 18.78 10.05 4.15
N TYR A 191 17.96 11.10 4.13
CA TYR A 191 17.92 12.03 3.00
C TYR A 191 19.27 12.73 2.77
N ALA A 192 19.95 13.18 3.83
CA ALA A 192 21.26 13.81 3.76
C ALA A 192 22.32 12.83 3.20
N LEU A 193 22.31 11.56 3.65
CA LEU A 193 23.22 10.54 3.15
C LEU A 193 22.98 10.22 1.67
N VAL A 194 21.73 10.00 1.27
CA VAL A 194 21.39 9.68 -0.13
C VAL A 194 21.71 10.83 -1.06
N ARG A 195 21.47 12.08 -0.63
CA ARG A 195 21.82 13.27 -1.40
C ARG A 195 23.33 13.39 -1.62
N ASN A 196 24.12 13.12 -0.58
CA ASN A 196 25.58 13.19 -0.68
C ASN A 196 26.16 12.05 -1.54
N LEU A 197 25.59 10.83 -1.47
CA LEU A 197 25.99 9.70 -2.31
C LEU A 197 25.61 9.89 -3.79
N SER A 198 24.46 10.53 -4.08
CA SER A 198 24.04 10.84 -5.45
C SER A 198 24.95 11.85 -6.16
N LEU A 199 25.68 12.70 -5.42
CA LEU A 199 26.62 13.66 -5.97
C LEU A 199 27.99 13.04 -6.33
N ILE A 200 28.29 11.83 -5.87
CA ILE A 200 29.57 11.15 -6.11
C ILE A 200 29.54 10.28 -7.39
N HIS A 201 28.38 10.01 -7.95
CA HIS A 201 28.19 9.14 -9.12
C HIS A 201 27.74 9.85 -10.41
N ILE A 202 27.91 11.16 -10.54
CA ILE A 202 27.74 11.90 -11.81
C ILE A 202 29.08 12.40 -12.33
#